data_eb71b792740fbdca6f7fe0baa007228b
#
_entry.id   eb71b792740fbdca6f7fe0baa007228b
#
_cell.length_a   1.000
_cell.length_b   1.000
_cell.length_c   1.000
_cell.angle_alpha   90.00
_cell.angle_beta   90.00
_cell.angle_gamma   90.00
#
_symmetry.space_group_name_H-M   'P 1'
#
loop_
_entity.id
_entity.type
_entity.pdbx_description
1 polymer ?
#
loop_
_entity_poly.entity_id
_entity_poly.type
_entity_poly.pdbx_seq_one_letter_code
_entity_poly.pdbx_strand_id
1 'polypeptide(L)'
;IFVRNDTNLTNEVLKENFLSDGIDSSIFDNSFLKITKGSKSIIEHHLFKSGQISIQDPSSYGIIECLDVKKEDIILDVCAAPGTKSLALSYLVGEKGKVFSSDINKSRIDLGIKDIKRHKRKNIFWSVKDASKDIFPFADKILIDAPCSGTGVLRRKPDIRWRREEKEIEVFSKLQLKILCHMSEFLNKGGILVYGTCSIDIVENWNVVQQFLKIKKNFKLIELPEKINKNLVDLNKCFSTLSEIDKVDGMFAARIKKYD
;
A
#
# COMPACT_ATOMS: atom_id res chain seq x y z
N ILE A 1 13.25 -2.12 11.60
CA ILE A 1 11.85 -2.13 11.12
C ILE A 1 11.20 -0.79 11.38
N PHE A 2 10.09 -0.51 10.65
CA PHE A 2 9.32 0.72 10.86
C PHE A 2 8.00 0.40 11.54
N VAL A 3 7.58 1.32 12.41
CA VAL A 3 6.30 1.28 13.13
C VAL A 3 5.53 2.53 12.76
N ARG A 4 4.31 2.32 12.23
CA ARG A 4 3.35 3.40 12.01
C ARG A 4 2.63 3.70 13.31
N ASN A 5 2.54 4.98 13.62
CA ASN A 5 1.80 5.49 14.76
C ASN A 5 0.31 5.61 14.38
N ASP A 6 -0.52 4.73 14.93
CA ASP A 6 -1.97 4.74 14.77
C ASP A 6 -2.67 5.31 16.02
N THR A 7 -1.89 5.93 16.95
CA THR A 7 -2.37 6.56 18.18
C THR A 7 -2.69 8.05 17.98
N ASN A 8 -3.22 8.67 19.03
CA ASN A 8 -3.32 10.13 19.12
C ASN A 8 -2.08 10.76 19.82
N LEU A 9 -1.06 9.97 20.15
CA LEU A 9 0.19 10.44 20.75
C LEU A 9 1.10 11.02 19.68
N THR A 10 1.95 11.98 20.05
CA THR A 10 3.03 12.41 19.16
C THR A 10 4.11 11.34 19.07
N ASN A 11 4.93 11.39 18.02
CA ASN A 11 6.03 10.43 17.88
C ASN A 11 7.11 10.57 18.94
N GLU A 12 7.27 11.75 19.53
CA GLU A 12 8.15 11.99 20.69
C GLU A 12 7.67 11.19 21.91
N VAL A 13 6.39 11.31 22.27
CA VAL A 13 5.80 10.56 23.38
C VAL A 13 5.83 9.06 23.13
N LEU A 14 5.55 8.63 21.89
CA LEU A 14 5.62 7.21 21.54
C LEU A 14 7.06 6.67 21.63
N LYS A 15 8.05 7.47 21.24
CA LYS A 15 9.47 7.13 21.38
C LYS A 15 9.88 6.98 22.85
N GLU A 16 9.41 7.85 23.74
CA GLU A 16 9.66 7.76 25.18
C GLU A 16 9.03 6.49 25.77
N ASN A 17 7.80 6.17 25.39
CA ASN A 17 7.13 4.91 25.79
C ASN A 17 7.93 3.68 25.35
N PHE A 18 8.45 3.67 24.13
CA PHE A 18 9.30 2.58 23.66
C PHE A 18 10.59 2.47 24.45
N LEU A 19 11.23 3.61 24.75
CA LEU A 19 12.48 3.64 25.50
C LEU A 19 12.30 3.07 26.93
N SER A 20 11.19 3.41 27.60
CA SER A 20 10.87 2.88 28.94
C SER A 20 10.70 1.36 28.94
N ASP A 21 10.27 0.77 27.81
CA ASP A 21 10.10 -0.67 27.64
C ASP A 21 11.33 -1.34 26.98
N GLY A 22 12.49 -0.64 26.93
CA GLY A 22 13.77 -1.16 26.43
C GLY A 22 13.83 -1.27 24.90
N ILE A 23 13.01 -0.51 24.19
CA ILE A 23 12.98 -0.46 22.73
C ILE A 23 13.54 0.86 22.25
N ASP A 24 14.71 0.84 21.59
CA ASP A 24 15.30 2.04 21.02
C ASP A 24 14.67 2.37 19.66
N SER A 25 14.31 3.62 19.46
CA SER A 25 13.73 4.10 18.20
C SER A 25 14.18 5.51 17.86
N SER A 26 14.07 5.85 16.59
CA SER A 26 14.23 7.21 16.08
C SER A 26 12.99 7.62 15.29
N ILE A 27 12.62 8.89 15.35
CA ILE A 27 11.54 9.43 14.54
C ILE A 27 12.02 9.42 13.07
N PHE A 28 11.23 8.84 12.18
CA PHE A 28 11.50 8.82 10.75
C PHE A 28 10.77 9.97 10.04
N ASP A 29 9.48 10.11 10.30
CA ASP A 29 8.62 11.21 9.84
C ASP A 29 7.44 11.40 10.81
N ASN A 30 6.43 12.16 10.40
CA ASN A 30 5.25 12.45 11.23
C ASN A 30 4.38 11.22 11.55
N SER A 31 4.51 10.15 10.79
CA SER A 31 3.68 8.94 10.91
C SER A 31 4.47 7.71 11.36
N PHE A 32 5.80 7.76 11.32
CA PHE A 32 6.64 6.57 11.50
C PHE A 32 7.80 6.78 12.46
N LEU A 33 8.03 5.72 13.26
CA LEU A 33 9.27 5.53 14.00
C LEU A 33 10.06 4.36 13.39
N LYS A 34 11.38 4.51 13.35
CA LYS A 34 12.31 3.44 12.99
C LYS A 34 12.84 2.79 14.27
N ILE A 35 12.57 1.50 14.44
CA ILE A 35 13.09 0.73 15.57
C ILE A 35 14.55 0.36 15.26
N THR A 36 15.44 0.79 16.13
CA THR A 36 16.90 0.59 16.00
C THR A 36 17.38 -0.58 16.85
N LYS A 37 16.73 -0.85 18.02
CA LYS A 37 17.00 -1.97 18.91
C LYS A 37 15.71 -2.49 19.53
N GLY A 38 15.66 -3.78 19.87
CA GLY A 38 14.47 -4.37 20.51
C GLY A 38 13.32 -4.68 19.52
N SER A 39 13.60 -4.83 18.24
CA SER A 39 12.56 -5.05 17.21
C SER A 39 11.70 -6.30 17.43
N LYS A 40 12.23 -7.33 18.08
CA LYS A 40 11.48 -8.55 18.44
C LYS A 40 10.43 -8.29 19.53
N SER A 41 10.65 -7.29 20.39
CA SER A 41 9.75 -6.95 21.48
C SER A 41 8.54 -6.13 21.02
N ILE A 42 8.56 -5.54 19.82
CA ILE A 42 7.47 -4.72 19.29
C ILE A 42 6.15 -5.48 19.21
N ILE A 43 6.16 -6.75 18.77
CA ILE A 43 4.93 -7.55 18.66
C ILE A 43 4.35 -7.94 20.03
N GLU A 44 5.19 -7.93 21.07
CA GLU A 44 4.79 -8.19 22.46
C GLU A 44 4.36 -6.91 23.19
N HIS A 45 4.71 -5.74 22.67
CA HIS A 45 4.40 -4.45 23.26
C HIS A 45 2.89 -4.20 23.35
N HIS A 46 2.44 -3.60 24.45
CA HIS A 46 1.01 -3.39 24.71
C HIS A 46 0.31 -2.55 23.63
N LEU A 47 0.98 -1.54 23.07
CA LEU A 47 0.44 -0.73 21.96
C LEU A 47 0.25 -1.53 20.68
N PHE A 48 1.13 -2.50 20.39
CA PHE A 48 0.93 -3.39 19.25
C PHE A 48 -0.26 -4.33 19.52
N LYS A 49 -0.30 -4.99 20.67
CA LYS A 49 -1.38 -5.90 21.04
C LYS A 49 -2.76 -5.22 21.08
N SER A 50 -2.82 -3.98 21.47
CA SER A 50 -4.06 -3.17 21.46
C SER A 50 -4.42 -2.51 20.14
N GLY A 51 -3.59 -2.70 19.08
CA GLY A 51 -3.85 -2.14 17.76
C GLY A 51 -3.65 -0.64 17.65
N GLN A 52 -2.79 -0.08 18.48
CA GLN A 52 -2.46 1.35 18.44
C GLN A 52 -1.22 1.68 17.60
N ILE A 53 -0.49 0.64 17.21
CA ILE A 53 0.64 0.74 16.27
C ILE A 53 0.61 -0.40 15.27
N SER A 54 1.18 -0.14 14.08
CA SER A 54 1.29 -1.11 12.99
C SER A 54 2.73 -1.24 12.50
N ILE A 55 3.16 -2.45 12.15
CA ILE A 55 4.44 -2.65 11.47
C ILE A 55 4.18 -2.45 9.97
N GLN A 56 4.74 -1.39 9.40
CA GLN A 56 4.61 -1.07 7.97
C GLN A 56 5.84 -0.32 7.49
N ASP A 57 6.25 -0.55 6.25
CA ASP A 57 7.31 0.25 5.63
C ASP A 57 6.75 1.59 5.14
N PRO A 58 7.44 2.72 5.35
CA PRO A 58 6.97 4.05 4.94
C PRO A 58 6.69 4.15 3.43
N SER A 59 7.50 3.51 2.57
CA SER A 59 7.26 3.52 1.13
C SER A 59 5.97 2.80 0.75
N SER A 60 5.62 1.72 1.46
CA SER A 60 4.34 1.04 1.30
C SER A 60 3.15 1.93 1.72
N TYR A 61 3.34 2.81 2.70
CA TYR A 61 2.35 3.82 3.08
C TYR A 61 2.30 4.97 2.06
N GLY A 62 3.43 5.35 1.47
CA GLY A 62 3.50 6.33 0.39
C GLY A 62 2.60 6.00 -0.81
N ILE A 63 2.44 4.70 -1.15
CA ILE A 63 1.46 4.27 -2.15
C ILE A 63 0.03 4.67 -1.76
N ILE A 64 -0.34 4.54 -0.47
CA ILE A 64 -1.66 4.95 0.04
C ILE A 64 -1.82 6.46 -0.03
N GLU A 65 -0.76 7.20 0.27
CA GLU A 65 -0.78 8.67 0.21
C GLU A 65 -1.05 9.19 -1.20
N CYS A 66 -0.63 8.45 -2.25
CA CYS A 66 -0.94 8.78 -3.64
C CYS A 66 -2.44 8.79 -3.94
N LEU A 67 -3.27 8.06 -3.18
CA LEU A 67 -4.73 8.08 -3.34
C LEU A 67 -5.37 9.40 -2.91
N ASP A 68 -4.72 10.16 -2.03
CA ASP A 68 -5.28 11.37 -1.41
C ASP A 68 -6.67 11.12 -0.82
N VAL A 69 -6.74 10.13 0.08
CA VAL A 69 -7.99 9.67 0.70
C VAL A 69 -8.70 10.79 1.45
N LYS A 70 -10.01 10.90 1.24
CA LYS A 70 -10.88 11.81 1.97
C LYS A 70 -11.77 11.05 2.96
N LYS A 71 -12.29 11.76 3.96
CA LYS A 71 -13.28 11.17 4.87
C LYS A 71 -14.50 10.73 4.07
N GLU A 72 -15.08 9.60 4.46
CA GLU A 72 -16.27 8.99 3.88
C GLU A 72 -16.09 8.41 2.48
N ASP A 73 -14.86 8.43 1.89
CA ASP A 73 -14.58 7.75 0.62
C ASP A 73 -14.97 6.26 0.69
N ILE A 74 -15.47 5.75 -0.42
CA ILE A 74 -15.62 4.31 -0.68
C ILE A 74 -14.40 3.86 -1.48
N ILE A 75 -13.62 2.96 -0.90
CA ILE A 75 -12.35 2.49 -1.50
C ILE A 75 -12.40 0.99 -1.79
N LEU A 76 -11.95 0.60 -2.98
CA LEU A 76 -11.55 -0.77 -3.27
C LEU A 76 -10.05 -0.89 -3.04
N ASP A 77 -9.66 -1.84 -2.20
CA ASP A 77 -8.27 -2.27 -2.03
C ASP A 77 -8.16 -3.71 -2.55
N VAL A 78 -7.53 -3.88 -3.71
CA VAL A 78 -7.46 -5.18 -4.38
C VAL A 78 -6.04 -5.74 -4.35
N CYS A 79 -5.94 -7.07 -4.32
CA CYS A 79 -4.70 -7.78 -3.98
C CYS A 79 -4.21 -7.42 -2.56
N ALA A 80 -5.16 -7.18 -1.66
CA ALA A 80 -4.96 -6.45 -0.40
C ALA A 80 -4.24 -7.23 0.70
N ALA A 81 -4.30 -8.57 0.66
CA ALA A 81 -3.79 -9.38 1.77
C ALA A 81 -2.26 -9.29 1.95
N PRO A 82 -1.78 -9.19 3.19
CA PRO A 82 -2.49 -9.47 4.45
C PRO A 82 -3.27 -8.28 5.05
N GLY A 83 -3.34 -7.10 4.41
CA GLY A 83 -4.26 -6.04 4.80
C GLY A 83 -3.66 -4.82 5.51
N THR A 84 -2.36 -4.68 5.55
CA THR A 84 -1.72 -3.51 6.19
C THR A 84 -2.11 -2.20 5.53
N LYS A 85 -2.30 -2.20 4.18
CA LYS A 85 -2.79 -1.03 3.43
C LYS A 85 -4.27 -0.80 3.70
N SER A 86 -5.11 -1.86 3.67
CA SER A 86 -6.53 -1.77 4.03
C SER A 86 -6.75 -1.15 5.41
N LEU A 87 -5.92 -1.56 6.37
CA LEU A 87 -5.98 -1.01 7.73
C LEU A 87 -5.68 0.49 7.74
N ALA A 88 -4.61 0.93 7.07
CA ALA A 88 -4.28 2.35 6.97
C ALA A 88 -5.40 3.14 6.27
N LEU A 89 -5.94 2.62 5.17
CA LEU A 89 -7.07 3.22 4.47
C LEU A 89 -8.28 3.39 5.38
N SER A 90 -8.57 2.41 6.24
CA SER A 90 -9.69 2.46 7.18
C SER A 90 -9.61 3.59 8.20
N TYR A 91 -8.40 3.95 8.63
CA TYR A 91 -8.18 5.12 9.48
C TYR A 91 -8.40 6.42 8.71
N LEU A 92 -7.91 6.48 7.48
CA LEU A 92 -7.99 7.68 6.64
C LEU A 92 -9.43 8.03 6.24
N VAL A 93 -10.24 7.05 5.82
CA VAL A 93 -11.64 7.28 5.43
C VAL A 93 -12.55 7.60 6.61
N GLY A 94 -12.12 7.32 7.85
CA GLY A 94 -12.93 7.51 9.05
C GLY A 94 -14.05 6.47 9.20
N GLU A 95 -14.91 6.66 10.21
CA GLU A 95 -15.90 5.63 10.59
C GLU A 95 -17.01 5.42 9.56
N LYS A 96 -17.40 6.47 8.82
CA LYS A 96 -18.45 6.42 7.80
C LYS A 96 -17.96 5.94 6.44
N GLY A 97 -16.66 6.11 6.15
CA GLY A 97 -16.04 5.59 4.94
C GLY A 97 -15.95 4.07 4.95
N LYS A 98 -15.78 3.47 3.77
CA LYS A 98 -15.76 2.00 3.61
C LYS A 98 -14.55 1.56 2.80
N VAL A 99 -13.89 0.49 3.24
CA VAL A 99 -12.81 -0.16 2.51
C VAL A 99 -13.24 -1.58 2.16
N PHE A 100 -13.45 -1.83 0.89
CA PHE A 100 -13.72 -3.18 0.36
C PHE A 100 -12.40 -3.80 -0.05
N SER A 101 -11.91 -4.71 0.78
CA SER A 101 -10.62 -5.37 0.60
C SER A 101 -10.81 -6.75 0.00
N SER A 102 -9.98 -7.10 -0.99
CA SER A 102 -10.06 -8.40 -1.63
C SER A 102 -8.69 -8.96 -1.98
N ASP A 103 -8.61 -10.27 -1.96
CA ASP A 103 -7.43 -11.03 -2.42
C ASP A 103 -7.93 -12.40 -2.92
N ILE A 104 -7.18 -13.01 -3.83
CA ILE A 104 -7.49 -14.36 -4.31
C ILE A 104 -7.15 -15.43 -3.27
N ASN A 105 -6.25 -15.13 -2.34
CA ASN A 105 -5.73 -16.07 -1.35
C ASN A 105 -6.45 -15.91 -0.01
N LYS A 106 -7.40 -16.83 0.25
CA LYS A 106 -8.18 -16.87 1.49
C LYS A 106 -7.30 -16.95 2.74
N SER A 107 -6.24 -17.75 2.74
CA SER A 107 -5.37 -17.91 3.92
C SER A 107 -4.67 -16.60 4.30
N ARG A 108 -4.28 -15.79 3.31
CA ARG A 108 -3.72 -14.46 3.53
C ARG A 108 -4.76 -13.47 4.05
N ILE A 109 -6.02 -13.56 3.57
CA ILE A 109 -7.15 -12.77 4.09
C ILE A 109 -7.39 -13.08 5.56
N ASP A 110 -7.39 -14.37 5.94
CA ASP A 110 -7.62 -14.79 7.33
C ASP A 110 -6.58 -14.21 8.30
N LEU A 111 -5.32 -14.02 7.84
CA LEU A 111 -4.30 -13.31 8.61
C LEU A 111 -4.65 -11.82 8.77
N GLY A 112 -5.08 -11.16 7.71
CA GLY A 112 -5.49 -9.76 7.72
C GLY A 112 -6.69 -9.50 8.65
N ILE A 113 -7.67 -10.40 8.64
CA ILE A 113 -8.84 -10.30 9.52
C ILE A 113 -8.43 -10.33 11.00
N LYS A 114 -7.43 -11.14 11.37
CA LYS A 114 -6.91 -11.18 12.76
C LYS A 114 -6.30 -9.84 13.15
N ASP A 115 -5.53 -9.22 12.25
CA ASP A 115 -4.90 -7.92 12.51
C ASP A 115 -5.94 -6.80 12.62
N ILE A 116 -6.96 -6.79 11.76
CA ILE A 116 -8.06 -5.82 11.82
C ILE A 116 -8.84 -5.91 13.13
N LYS A 117 -9.09 -7.14 13.64
CA LYS A 117 -9.73 -7.35 14.96
C LYS A 117 -8.91 -6.70 16.07
N ARG A 118 -7.59 -6.81 16.03
CA ARG A 118 -6.67 -6.18 16.98
C ARG A 118 -6.84 -4.66 17.00
N HIS A 119 -7.01 -4.03 15.83
CA HIS A 119 -7.24 -2.60 15.65
C HIS A 119 -8.71 -2.15 15.87
N LYS A 120 -9.63 -3.09 16.16
CA LYS A 120 -11.06 -2.83 16.39
C LYS A 120 -11.75 -2.06 15.26
N ARG A 121 -11.25 -2.19 14.01
CA ARG A 121 -11.85 -1.52 12.84
C ARG A 121 -13.07 -2.29 12.35
N LYS A 122 -14.16 -1.56 12.01
CA LYS A 122 -15.45 -2.13 11.57
C LYS A 122 -15.81 -1.76 10.12
N ASN A 123 -15.02 -0.90 9.49
CA ASN A 123 -15.27 -0.35 8.16
C ASN A 123 -14.44 -0.99 7.05
N ILE A 124 -13.88 -2.18 7.29
CA ILE A 124 -13.16 -3.00 6.30
C ILE A 124 -13.99 -4.26 6.02
N PHE A 125 -14.29 -4.48 4.75
CA PHE A 125 -15.12 -5.60 4.28
C PHE A 125 -14.30 -6.51 3.38
N TRP A 126 -14.00 -7.72 3.86
CA TRP A 126 -13.18 -8.68 3.12
C TRP A 126 -13.99 -9.58 2.21
N SER A 127 -13.42 -9.88 1.04
CA SER A 127 -13.95 -10.89 0.12
C SER A 127 -12.81 -11.63 -0.59
N VAL A 128 -13.03 -12.91 -0.88
CA VAL A 128 -12.13 -13.69 -1.75
C VAL A 128 -12.56 -13.40 -3.17
N LYS A 129 -11.72 -12.66 -3.92
CA LYS A 129 -12.01 -12.28 -5.31
C LYS A 129 -10.73 -12.20 -6.15
N ASP A 130 -10.87 -12.53 -7.41
CA ASP A 130 -9.86 -12.34 -8.44
C ASP A 130 -10.07 -10.97 -9.09
N ALA A 131 -9.14 -10.04 -8.82
CA ALA A 131 -9.19 -8.68 -9.35
C ALA A 131 -9.09 -8.59 -10.88
N SER A 132 -8.77 -9.70 -11.56
CA SER A 132 -8.66 -9.74 -13.03
C SER A 132 -9.96 -10.11 -13.74
N LYS A 133 -11.04 -10.48 -13.01
CA LYS A 133 -12.28 -10.99 -13.65
C LYS A 133 -13.56 -10.89 -12.84
N ASP A 134 -13.50 -10.80 -11.50
CA ASP A 134 -14.69 -10.81 -10.65
C ASP A 134 -15.37 -9.44 -10.62
N ILE A 135 -16.65 -9.40 -10.26
CA ILE A 135 -17.44 -8.16 -10.18
C ILE A 135 -17.22 -7.49 -8.83
N PHE A 136 -17.03 -6.18 -8.85
CA PHE A 136 -16.83 -5.33 -7.68
C PHE A 136 -17.90 -4.24 -7.58
N PRO A 137 -18.15 -3.67 -6.40
CA PRO A 137 -18.96 -2.45 -6.30
C PRO A 137 -18.22 -1.27 -6.95
N PHE A 138 -18.96 -0.23 -7.32
CA PHE A 138 -18.35 1.03 -7.73
C PHE A 138 -17.75 1.76 -6.53
N ALA A 139 -16.63 2.46 -6.75
CA ALA A 139 -15.89 3.15 -5.71
C ALA A 139 -15.37 4.52 -6.17
N ASP A 140 -15.13 5.39 -5.20
CA ASP A 140 -14.53 6.71 -5.44
C ASP A 140 -13.02 6.61 -5.69
N LYS A 141 -12.40 5.59 -5.07
CA LYS A 141 -10.97 5.33 -5.19
C LYS A 141 -10.69 3.84 -5.25
N ILE A 142 -9.66 3.49 -6.03
CA ILE A 142 -9.18 2.11 -6.14
C ILE A 142 -7.69 2.09 -5.88
N LEU A 143 -7.27 1.24 -4.95
CA LEU A 143 -5.88 0.86 -4.76
C LEU A 143 -5.66 -0.53 -5.37
N ILE A 144 -4.70 -0.62 -6.26
CA ILE A 144 -4.20 -1.89 -6.82
C ILE A 144 -2.76 -2.07 -6.32
N ASP A 145 -2.59 -2.81 -5.22
CA ASP A 145 -1.26 -3.27 -4.76
C ASP A 145 -0.92 -4.54 -5.52
N ALA A 146 -0.47 -4.38 -6.76
CA ALA A 146 -0.44 -5.44 -7.75
C ALA A 146 0.53 -6.59 -7.38
N PRO A 147 0.17 -7.85 -7.67
CA PRO A 147 1.12 -8.93 -7.57
C PRO A 147 2.30 -8.67 -8.51
N CYS A 148 3.52 -8.77 -8.01
CA CYS A 148 4.74 -8.40 -8.73
C CYS A 148 5.92 -9.29 -8.35
N SER A 149 7.05 -9.10 -9.04
CA SER A 149 8.30 -9.83 -8.77
C SER A 149 8.83 -9.63 -7.35
N GLY A 150 8.54 -8.46 -6.75
CA GLY A 150 9.00 -8.11 -5.40
C GLY A 150 10.47 -7.68 -5.33
N THR A 151 11.07 -7.29 -6.43
CA THR A 151 12.50 -6.89 -6.50
C THR A 151 12.83 -5.68 -5.63
N GLY A 152 11.86 -4.84 -5.31
CA GLY A 152 12.04 -3.69 -4.42
C GLY A 152 12.18 -4.04 -2.94
N VAL A 153 11.79 -5.26 -2.52
CA VAL A 153 11.83 -5.67 -1.10
C VAL A 153 12.94 -6.68 -0.78
N LEU A 154 13.94 -6.77 -1.65
CA LEU A 154 15.10 -7.69 -1.49
C LEU A 154 15.82 -7.53 -0.16
N ARG A 155 15.85 -6.31 0.39
CA ARG A 155 16.45 -6.03 1.70
C ARG A 155 15.81 -6.83 2.84
N ARG A 156 14.48 -7.04 2.77
CA ARG A 156 13.70 -7.79 3.77
C ARG A 156 13.46 -9.24 3.39
N LYS A 157 13.47 -9.53 2.09
CA LYS A 157 13.19 -10.84 1.51
C LYS A 157 14.29 -11.23 0.52
N PRO A 158 15.52 -11.49 0.99
CA PRO A 158 16.66 -11.78 0.12
C PRO A 158 16.51 -13.07 -0.71
N ASP A 159 15.63 -13.98 -0.27
CA ASP A 159 15.28 -15.20 -0.98
C ASP A 159 14.62 -14.98 -2.35
N ILE A 160 14.02 -13.82 -2.58
CA ILE A 160 13.48 -13.44 -3.89
C ILE A 160 14.55 -13.53 -4.99
N ARG A 161 15.80 -13.18 -4.69
CA ARG A 161 16.94 -13.26 -5.62
C ARG A 161 17.10 -14.63 -6.28
N TRP A 162 16.79 -15.68 -5.55
CA TRP A 162 16.97 -17.06 -5.96
C TRP A 162 15.70 -17.72 -6.49
N ARG A 163 14.54 -17.08 -6.24
CA ARG A 163 13.24 -17.62 -6.61
C ARG A 163 12.67 -17.01 -7.88
N ARG A 164 13.17 -15.85 -8.31
CA ARG A 164 12.64 -15.13 -9.46
C ARG A 164 13.48 -15.35 -10.70
N GLU A 165 12.79 -15.61 -11.80
CA GLU A 165 13.37 -15.70 -13.13
C GLU A 165 12.91 -14.49 -13.96
N GLU A 166 13.75 -14.01 -14.88
CA GLU A 166 13.47 -12.84 -15.72
C GLU A 166 12.15 -12.98 -16.49
N LYS A 167 11.87 -14.17 -17.01
CA LYS A 167 10.59 -14.44 -17.73
C LYS A 167 9.34 -14.25 -16.88
N GLU A 168 9.42 -14.33 -15.54
CA GLU A 168 8.27 -14.10 -14.66
C GLU A 168 7.86 -12.62 -14.65
N ILE A 169 8.79 -11.68 -14.88
CA ILE A 169 8.53 -10.24 -14.94
C ILE A 169 7.50 -9.95 -16.03
N GLU A 170 7.64 -10.55 -17.21
CA GLU A 170 6.66 -10.40 -18.28
C GLU A 170 5.29 -11.01 -17.95
N VAL A 171 5.28 -12.15 -17.25
CA VAL A 171 4.04 -12.78 -16.80
C VAL A 171 3.31 -11.87 -15.79
N PHE A 172 4.03 -11.31 -14.83
CA PHE A 172 3.47 -10.35 -13.88
C PHE A 172 2.94 -9.10 -14.60
N SER A 173 3.70 -8.51 -15.50
CA SER A 173 3.29 -7.29 -16.21
C SER A 173 2.00 -7.49 -17.01
N LYS A 174 1.81 -8.63 -17.66
CA LYS A 174 0.57 -8.99 -18.36
C LYS A 174 -0.61 -9.14 -17.40
N LEU A 175 -0.41 -9.79 -16.25
CA LEU A 175 -1.43 -9.93 -15.21
C LEU A 175 -1.79 -8.56 -14.60
N GLN A 176 -0.79 -7.73 -14.32
CA GLN A 176 -0.95 -6.39 -13.78
C GLN A 176 -1.77 -5.50 -14.72
N LEU A 177 -1.47 -5.52 -16.02
CA LEU A 177 -2.24 -4.78 -17.02
C LEU A 177 -3.69 -5.28 -17.06
N LYS A 178 -3.92 -6.60 -17.01
CA LYS A 178 -5.25 -7.18 -16.98
C LYS A 178 -6.05 -6.73 -15.76
N ILE A 179 -5.44 -6.78 -14.57
CA ILE A 179 -6.05 -6.31 -13.32
C ILE A 179 -6.38 -4.81 -13.42
N LEU A 180 -5.42 -4.00 -13.88
CA LEU A 180 -5.58 -2.55 -13.99
C LEU A 180 -6.71 -2.18 -14.94
N CYS A 181 -6.80 -2.83 -16.11
CA CYS A 181 -7.89 -2.63 -17.08
C CYS A 181 -9.25 -3.04 -16.51
N HIS A 182 -9.32 -4.20 -15.84
CA HIS A 182 -10.56 -4.70 -15.29
C HIS A 182 -11.07 -3.82 -14.14
N MET A 183 -10.20 -3.53 -13.17
CA MET A 183 -10.57 -2.73 -12.01
C MET A 183 -10.95 -1.29 -12.37
N SER A 184 -10.39 -0.73 -13.44
CA SER A 184 -10.75 0.61 -13.91
C SER A 184 -12.24 0.77 -14.26
N GLU A 185 -12.94 -0.31 -14.54
CA GLU A 185 -14.37 -0.30 -14.86
C GLU A 185 -15.24 0.00 -13.64
N PHE A 186 -14.77 -0.37 -12.44
CA PHE A 186 -15.48 -0.16 -11.17
C PHE A 186 -15.17 1.19 -10.50
N LEU A 187 -14.37 2.05 -11.14
CA LEU A 187 -14.10 3.38 -10.64
C LEU A 187 -15.22 4.35 -11.06
N ASN A 188 -15.74 5.13 -10.11
CA ASN A 188 -16.67 6.21 -10.39
C ASN A 188 -16.03 7.26 -11.32
N LYS A 189 -16.85 7.95 -12.09
CA LYS A 189 -16.44 9.11 -12.89
C LYS A 189 -15.81 10.18 -11.99
N GLY A 190 -14.67 10.72 -12.37
CA GLY A 190 -13.90 11.64 -11.53
C GLY A 190 -13.07 10.96 -10.43
N GLY A 191 -13.23 9.66 -10.23
CA GLY A 191 -12.52 8.88 -9.23
C GLY A 191 -11.01 8.75 -9.50
N ILE A 192 -10.29 8.30 -8.48
CA ILE A 192 -8.83 8.12 -8.49
C ILE A 192 -8.49 6.64 -8.37
N LEU A 193 -7.62 6.17 -9.25
CA LEU A 193 -7.00 4.85 -9.18
C LEU A 193 -5.51 5.01 -8.93
N VAL A 194 -4.97 4.28 -7.96
CA VAL A 194 -3.54 4.14 -7.75
C VAL A 194 -3.13 2.71 -8.07
N TYR A 195 -2.24 2.58 -9.02
CA TYR A 195 -1.55 1.34 -9.36
C TYR A 195 -0.19 1.35 -8.69
N GLY A 196 0.10 0.36 -7.87
CA GLY A 196 1.36 0.24 -7.14
C GLY A 196 1.97 -1.15 -7.20
N THR A 197 3.29 -1.21 -7.09
CA THR A 197 4.07 -2.45 -7.01
C THR A 197 5.20 -2.30 -5.98
N CYS A 198 5.69 -3.44 -5.47
CA CYS A 198 6.97 -3.51 -4.78
C CYS A 198 8.08 -4.02 -5.72
N SER A 199 8.06 -3.65 -6.98
CA SER A 199 9.08 -3.90 -7.98
C SER A 199 9.83 -2.62 -8.33
N ILE A 200 11.12 -2.74 -8.63
CA ILE A 200 11.93 -1.67 -9.21
C ILE A 200 12.06 -1.79 -10.73
N ASP A 201 11.40 -2.79 -11.33
CA ASP A 201 11.51 -3.06 -12.75
C ASP A 201 10.52 -2.21 -13.56
N ILE A 202 11.02 -1.54 -14.60
CA ILE A 202 10.23 -0.67 -15.46
C ILE A 202 9.14 -1.44 -16.22
N VAL A 203 9.36 -2.75 -16.50
CA VAL A 203 8.39 -3.61 -17.20
C VAL A 203 7.12 -3.81 -16.38
N GLU A 204 7.24 -3.92 -15.04
CA GLU A 204 6.12 -4.04 -14.12
C GLU A 204 5.55 -2.69 -13.68
N ASN A 205 6.28 -1.59 -13.91
CA ASN A 205 5.97 -0.25 -13.43
C ASN A 205 5.44 0.64 -14.57
N TRP A 206 6.29 1.50 -15.11
CA TRP A 206 5.88 2.48 -16.10
C TRP A 206 5.33 1.86 -17.39
N ASN A 207 5.88 0.73 -17.85
CA ASN A 207 5.41 0.09 -19.07
C ASN A 207 3.95 -0.39 -18.95
N VAL A 208 3.53 -0.88 -17.79
CA VAL A 208 2.14 -1.27 -17.51
C VAL A 208 1.23 -0.04 -17.55
N VAL A 209 1.62 1.04 -16.88
CA VAL A 209 0.88 2.31 -16.86
C VAL A 209 0.72 2.88 -18.26
N GLN A 210 1.79 2.89 -19.04
CA GLN A 210 1.80 3.39 -20.42
C GLN A 210 0.84 2.59 -21.32
N GLN A 211 0.86 1.26 -21.22
CA GLN A 211 -0.04 0.41 -21.98
C GLN A 211 -1.50 0.64 -21.57
N PHE A 212 -1.77 0.73 -20.28
CA PHE A 212 -3.11 1.04 -19.77
C PHE A 212 -3.65 2.37 -20.34
N LEU A 213 -2.87 3.44 -20.28
CA LEU A 213 -3.26 4.76 -20.80
C LEU A 213 -3.45 4.78 -22.34
N LYS A 214 -2.79 3.87 -23.06
CA LYS A 214 -3.04 3.66 -24.50
C LYS A 214 -4.38 2.97 -24.75
N ILE A 215 -4.80 2.04 -23.89
CA ILE A 215 -6.06 1.28 -24.00
C ILE A 215 -7.25 2.10 -23.50
N LYS A 216 -7.16 2.69 -22.32
CA LYS A 216 -8.27 3.40 -21.63
C LYS A 216 -8.12 4.91 -21.81
N LYS A 217 -8.66 5.45 -22.90
CA LYS A 217 -8.50 6.87 -23.31
C LYS A 217 -9.16 7.89 -22.37
N ASN A 218 -10.13 7.44 -21.61
CA ASN A 218 -10.80 8.25 -20.57
C ASN A 218 -10.05 8.28 -19.22
N PHE A 219 -8.83 7.77 -19.16
CA PHE A 219 -7.95 7.85 -18.00
C PHE A 219 -6.71 8.69 -18.31
N LYS A 220 -6.25 9.45 -17.31
CA LYS A 220 -5.01 10.23 -17.42
C LYS A 220 -4.18 10.08 -16.16
N LEU A 221 -2.87 10.01 -16.32
CA LEU A 221 -1.95 10.21 -15.22
C LEU A 221 -2.11 11.63 -14.69
N ILE A 222 -2.15 11.78 -13.38
CA ILE A 222 -2.25 13.08 -12.71
C ILE A 222 -1.14 13.23 -11.69
N GLU A 223 -0.86 14.47 -11.31
CA GLU A 223 0.17 14.78 -10.34
C GLU A 223 -0.11 14.13 -8.98
N LEU A 224 0.96 13.75 -8.29
CA LEU A 224 0.88 13.24 -6.93
C LEU A 224 0.43 14.37 -5.97
N PRO A 225 -0.19 14.02 -4.83
CA PRO A 225 -0.56 15.00 -3.81
C PRO A 225 0.67 15.78 -3.30
N GLU A 226 0.49 17.06 -2.98
CA GLU A 226 1.57 17.95 -2.51
C GLU A 226 2.32 17.44 -1.26
N LYS A 227 1.65 16.62 -0.45
CA LYS A 227 2.25 15.98 0.73
C LYS A 227 3.33 14.94 0.39
N ILE A 228 3.37 14.45 -0.84
CA ILE A 228 4.41 13.53 -1.30
C ILE A 228 5.70 14.32 -1.51
N ASN A 229 6.79 13.86 -0.87
CA ASN A 229 8.10 14.47 -1.04
C ASN A 229 8.52 14.41 -2.51
N LYS A 230 8.86 15.57 -3.09
CA LYS A 230 9.25 15.71 -4.49
C LYS A 230 10.46 14.85 -4.89
N ASN A 231 11.34 14.54 -3.94
CA ASN A 231 12.47 13.63 -4.17
C ASN A 231 12.06 12.18 -4.43
N LEU A 232 10.80 11.81 -4.10
CA LEU A 232 10.22 10.49 -4.33
C LEU A 232 9.33 10.47 -5.59
N VAL A 233 9.47 11.46 -6.46
CA VAL A 233 8.74 11.56 -7.73
C VAL A 233 9.72 11.35 -8.88
N ASP A 234 9.45 10.32 -9.69
CA ASP A 234 10.30 9.99 -10.84
C ASP A 234 10.06 10.92 -12.06
N LEU A 235 10.82 10.72 -13.12
CA LEU A 235 10.70 11.49 -14.36
C LEU A 235 9.35 11.35 -15.06
N ASN A 236 8.60 10.26 -14.76
CA ASN A 236 7.27 10.03 -15.28
C ASN A 236 6.17 10.59 -14.37
N LYS A 237 6.52 11.37 -13.34
CA LYS A 237 5.62 11.93 -12.32
C LYS A 237 4.93 10.86 -11.46
N CYS A 238 5.54 9.69 -11.33
CA CYS A 238 5.10 8.60 -10.47
C CYS A 238 5.87 8.61 -9.15
N PHE A 239 5.25 8.09 -8.10
CA PHE A 239 5.94 7.82 -6.84
C PHE A 239 6.93 6.67 -7.04
N SER A 240 8.15 6.86 -6.60
CA SER A 240 9.22 5.86 -6.72
C SER A 240 10.19 5.96 -5.55
N THR A 241 10.52 4.82 -4.95
CA THR A 241 11.54 4.72 -3.91
C THR A 241 12.54 3.61 -4.25
N LEU A 242 13.79 3.80 -3.81
CA LEU A 242 14.86 2.84 -3.96
C LEU A 242 15.51 2.58 -2.60
N SER A 243 15.63 1.30 -2.22
CA SER A 243 16.13 0.92 -0.87
C SER A 243 17.53 1.45 -0.57
N GLU A 244 18.37 1.59 -1.56
CA GLU A 244 19.75 2.05 -1.42
C GLU A 244 19.83 3.54 -1.11
N ILE A 245 18.93 4.34 -1.69
CA ILE A 245 18.89 5.80 -1.58
C ILE A 245 18.01 6.20 -0.39
N ASP A 246 16.75 5.75 -0.38
CA ASP A 246 15.72 6.25 0.53
C ASP A 246 15.69 5.54 1.88
N LYS A 247 16.45 4.44 2.03
CA LYS A 247 16.54 3.63 3.26
C LYS A 247 15.21 2.97 3.66
N VAL A 248 14.24 2.92 2.75
CA VAL A 248 12.95 2.22 2.82
C VAL A 248 12.88 1.15 1.73
N ASP A 249 11.79 0.43 1.57
CA ASP A 249 11.66 -0.54 0.48
C ASP A 249 11.52 0.17 -0.88
N GLY A 250 11.94 -0.52 -1.96
CA GLY A 250 11.69 -0.06 -3.32
C GLY A 250 10.22 -0.24 -3.69
N MET A 251 9.54 0.84 -4.01
CA MET A 251 8.12 0.86 -4.39
C MET A 251 7.91 1.78 -5.59
N PHE A 252 6.85 1.49 -6.33
CA PHE A 252 6.37 2.33 -7.40
C PHE A 252 4.86 2.56 -7.24
N ALA A 253 4.37 3.79 -7.55
CA ALA A 253 2.94 4.03 -7.70
C ALA A 253 2.62 5.11 -8.73
N ALA A 254 1.63 4.84 -9.57
CA ALA A 254 1.06 5.78 -10.52
C ALA A 254 -0.34 6.21 -10.09
N ARG A 255 -0.58 7.52 -10.05
CA ARG A 255 -1.87 8.11 -9.71
C ARG A 255 -2.63 8.48 -10.98
N ILE A 256 -3.78 7.85 -11.17
CA ILE A 256 -4.54 7.90 -12.43
C ILE A 256 -5.96 8.37 -12.11
N LYS A 257 -6.51 9.29 -12.93
CA LYS A 257 -7.87 9.79 -12.78
C LYS A 257 -8.75 9.35 -13.96
N LYS A 258 -9.98 8.93 -13.65
CA LYS A 258 -11.02 8.66 -14.66
C LYS A 258 -11.72 9.97 -15.03
N TYR A 259 -11.77 10.24 -16.30
CA TYR A 259 -12.57 11.31 -16.90
C TYR A 259 -13.83 10.70 -17.55
N ASP A 260 -14.61 11.54 -18.17
CA ASP A 260 -15.88 11.16 -18.80
C ASP A 260 -15.73 10.13 -19.92
#